data_8075333d29be2d044acb5e4e61f2882b
#
_entry.id   8075333d29be2d044acb5e4e61f2882b
#
_cell.length_a   1.000
_cell.length_b   1.000
_cell.length_c   1.000
_cell.angle_alpha   90.00
_cell.angle_beta   90.00
_cell.angle_gamma   90.00
#
_symmetry.space_group_name_H-M   'P 1'
#
loop_
_entity.id
_entity.type
_entity.pdbx_description
1 polymer ?
#
loop_
_entity_poly.entity_id
_entity_poly.type
_entity_poly.pdbx_seq_one_letter_code
_entity_poly.pdbx_strand_id
1 'polypeptide(L)'
;MKLLREVVFLGVATLLATAAARADEPKVLTNHVGYETSGPKHAVVLGSASDNFTTCELKDNRDSRTLLTVPAQRTGPVKKWREWHFWTVDFDSFSTEGTFYLLCSSGDTSVRSFPFAIRRLLLEQSTLSDVIYFFKEERSTGRMDQADHRLPFDGSKKGMVDAHGGWWDATGDYGKHLSHLSFSTYFNPQQIPLVVYSLFKSQELLNAGDVPEFLRYKDRMLDEAMYGADYLVRVRVPGGSFYRSVSTGGAKQVPEERKIAGEMKRFGIYQSSDKSPRDMVQQANSDLEYEASYRSGGGVAVAALAIASTFPFSGEFSSDDYRKAAVEAFDYLEKNNLKLVNDGKENIVDDYCALTAATELYRATKKDVYKAAADKRAASLIARLTTSGYYTNYWLADDGDRPFFHASDAGLPAVSLLYYAPIATPEMKSKVLDAVKKSLLFQLTITGEVTNPFGYAREFTQDKTGSRRTSFFFPHNSDAAPWWQGENARLASLAAAANLAARNFPDDPELQKKLANFSANQLNWILGLNPFDACMLNGVGHNNPQYLFFDSWEFTNAPGGISNGITSGFRDEDSIDYNLTYKQTGADNDWRWQEQWLPHDAWYLLAVSSQRESGSAAH
;
A
#
# COMPACT_ATOMS: atom_id res chain seq x y z
N MET A 1 16.31 54.86 -60.27
CA MET A 1 15.08 55.36 -59.65
C MET A 1 15.02 54.79 -58.24
N LYS A 2 15.28 55.63 -57.25
CA LYS A 2 15.32 55.33 -55.84
C LYS A 2 13.93 55.42 -55.27
N LEU A 3 13.41 54.49 -54.51
CA LEU A 3 12.25 54.69 -53.66
C LEU A 3 12.69 54.29 -52.23
N LEU A 4 12.72 55.31 -51.37
CA LEU A 4 12.80 55.23 -49.93
C LEU A 4 11.61 54.46 -49.38
N ARG A 5 11.83 53.55 -48.42
CA ARG A 5 10.82 53.04 -47.52
C ARG A 5 11.20 53.42 -46.09
N GLU A 6 10.40 54.25 -45.50
CA GLU A 6 10.46 54.60 -44.08
C GLU A 6 10.11 53.37 -43.23
N VAL A 7 10.92 53.12 -42.24
CA VAL A 7 10.68 52.09 -41.23
C VAL A 7 10.06 52.76 -40.00
N VAL A 8 8.80 52.52 -39.78
CA VAL A 8 8.11 52.91 -38.55
C VAL A 8 8.42 51.92 -37.47
N PHE A 9 9.16 52.30 -36.43
CA PHE A 9 9.37 51.55 -35.22
C PHE A 9 8.10 51.64 -34.36
N LEU A 10 7.32 50.55 -34.31
CA LEU A 10 6.28 50.35 -33.30
C LEU A 10 6.92 49.70 -32.10
N GLY A 11 7.09 50.44 -31.01
CA GLY A 11 7.50 49.93 -29.73
C GLY A 11 6.40 49.05 -29.11
N VAL A 12 6.58 47.75 -29.10
CA VAL A 12 5.78 46.81 -28.32
C VAL A 12 6.28 46.85 -26.89
N ALA A 13 5.57 47.55 -26.01
CA ALA A 13 5.75 47.46 -24.59
C ALA A 13 5.26 46.07 -24.13
N THR A 14 6.18 45.13 -23.91
CA THR A 14 5.89 43.84 -23.31
C THR A 14 5.54 44.08 -21.84
N LEU A 15 4.27 44.07 -21.49
CA LEU A 15 3.81 43.92 -20.12
C LEU A 15 4.20 42.51 -19.68
N LEU A 16 5.26 42.41 -18.91
CA LEU A 16 5.54 41.25 -18.05
C LEU A 16 4.47 41.23 -16.95
N ALA A 17 3.35 40.60 -17.22
CA ALA A 17 2.46 40.15 -16.17
C ALA A 17 3.22 39.07 -15.37
N THR A 18 3.79 39.47 -14.25
CA THR A 18 4.16 38.52 -13.21
C THR A 18 2.87 37.81 -12.80
N ALA A 19 2.68 36.58 -13.24
CA ALA A 19 1.67 35.72 -12.67
C ALA A 19 2.03 35.58 -11.19
N ALA A 20 1.44 36.41 -10.34
CA ALA A 20 1.40 36.13 -8.91
C ALA A 20 0.77 34.73 -8.81
N ALA A 21 1.51 33.79 -8.25
CA ALA A 21 0.97 32.48 -7.91
C ALA A 21 -0.31 32.75 -7.10
N ARG A 22 -1.46 32.41 -7.68
CA ARG A 22 -2.75 32.58 -7.01
C ARG A 22 -2.65 31.71 -5.78
N ALA A 23 -2.76 32.30 -4.60
CA ALA A 23 -2.86 31.53 -3.36
C ALA A 23 -4.01 30.53 -3.56
N ASP A 24 -3.78 29.27 -3.22
CA ASP A 24 -4.84 28.26 -3.31
C ASP A 24 -6.04 28.74 -2.48
N GLU A 25 -7.24 28.66 -3.04
CA GLU A 25 -8.45 29.03 -2.31
C GLU A 25 -8.58 28.12 -1.07
N PRO A 26 -9.00 28.68 0.07
CA PRO A 26 -9.17 27.87 1.27
C PRO A 26 -10.13 26.69 1.05
N LYS A 27 -9.82 25.55 1.63
CA LYS A 27 -10.61 24.31 1.51
C LYS A 27 -10.84 23.66 2.87
N VAL A 28 -11.98 23.02 3.04
CA VAL A 28 -12.22 22.10 4.16
C VAL A 28 -12.12 20.68 3.60
N LEU A 29 -11.05 19.99 3.97
CA LEU A 29 -10.68 18.66 3.50
C LEU A 29 -11.26 17.62 4.44
N THR A 30 -11.93 16.61 3.89
CA THR A 30 -12.56 15.51 4.61
C THR A 30 -12.28 14.19 3.91
N ASN A 31 -12.54 13.07 4.58
CA ASN A 31 -12.66 11.80 3.89
C ASN A 31 -13.89 11.88 2.95
N HIS A 32 -13.69 11.64 1.67
CA HIS A 32 -14.73 11.80 0.65
C HIS A 32 -15.87 10.78 0.77
N VAL A 33 -15.59 9.60 1.31
CA VAL A 33 -16.61 8.60 1.67
C VAL A 33 -17.33 9.01 2.94
N GLY A 34 -16.57 9.41 3.95
CA GLY A 34 -17.04 9.82 5.25
C GLY A 34 -16.38 9.06 6.40
N TYR A 35 -17.12 8.88 7.50
CA TYR A 35 -16.59 8.40 8.76
C TYR A 35 -17.49 7.32 9.39
N GLU A 36 -16.87 6.42 10.14
CA GLU A 36 -17.60 5.47 10.98
C GLU A 36 -18.30 6.18 12.14
N THR A 37 -19.48 5.70 12.56
CA THR A 37 -20.23 6.26 13.70
C THR A 37 -19.42 6.25 14.99
N SER A 38 -18.70 5.16 15.27
CA SER A 38 -17.89 4.98 16.49
C SER A 38 -16.39 5.29 16.26
N GLY A 39 -15.97 5.57 15.02
CA GLY A 39 -14.56 5.83 14.67
C GLY A 39 -14.13 7.27 14.90
N PRO A 40 -12.82 7.53 14.82
CA PRO A 40 -12.26 8.88 14.79
C PRO A 40 -12.81 9.69 13.61
N LYS A 41 -13.08 10.98 13.84
CA LYS A 41 -13.58 11.91 12.83
C LYS A 41 -12.74 13.17 12.80
N HIS A 42 -11.91 13.23 11.79
CA HIS A 42 -10.92 14.28 11.61
C HIS A 42 -11.11 14.97 10.26
N ALA A 43 -11.00 16.30 10.24
CA ALA A 43 -10.97 17.11 9.04
C ALA A 43 -9.83 18.12 9.14
N VAL A 44 -9.39 18.64 8.00
CA VAL A 44 -8.34 19.65 7.93
C VAL A 44 -8.79 20.82 7.09
N VAL A 45 -8.66 22.04 7.61
CA VAL A 45 -8.81 23.25 6.80
C VAL A 45 -7.45 23.61 6.23
N LEU A 46 -7.38 23.78 4.93
CA LEU A 46 -6.23 24.29 4.19
C LEU A 46 -6.50 25.76 3.86
N GLY A 47 -5.54 26.63 4.13
CA GLY A 47 -5.61 28.05 3.84
C GLY A 47 -4.22 28.66 3.74
N SER A 48 -4.14 29.98 3.93
CA SER A 48 -2.93 30.79 3.86
C SER A 48 -2.49 31.30 5.25
N ALA A 49 -1.35 31.95 5.32
CA ALA A 49 -0.85 32.56 6.55
C ALA A 49 -1.78 33.64 7.11
N SER A 50 -2.54 34.33 6.24
CA SER A 50 -3.47 35.41 6.60
C SER A 50 -4.83 34.92 7.11
N ASP A 51 -5.16 33.65 6.90
CA ASP A 51 -6.45 33.10 7.33
C ASP A 51 -6.43 32.81 8.86
N ASN A 52 -7.60 32.93 9.48
CA ASN A 52 -7.77 32.69 10.89
C ASN A 52 -9.08 31.92 11.16
N PHE A 53 -9.07 30.63 10.84
CA PHE A 53 -10.20 29.76 11.15
C PHE A 53 -10.20 29.45 12.66
N THR A 54 -11.31 29.72 13.33
CA THR A 54 -11.47 29.51 14.77
C THR A 54 -12.46 28.42 15.11
N THR A 55 -13.50 28.28 14.29
CA THR A 55 -14.59 27.31 14.50
C THR A 55 -15.08 26.73 13.19
N CYS A 56 -15.57 25.50 13.27
CA CYS A 56 -16.32 24.85 12.20
C CYS A 56 -17.67 24.37 12.74
N GLU A 57 -18.70 24.49 11.93
CA GLU A 57 -20.03 23.98 12.21
C GLU A 57 -20.30 22.70 11.40
N LEU A 58 -20.64 21.62 12.08
CA LEU A 58 -21.16 20.41 11.43
C LEU A 58 -22.65 20.62 11.15
N LYS A 59 -23.02 20.56 9.90
CA LYS A 59 -24.39 20.83 9.43
C LYS A 59 -25.02 19.62 8.76
N ASP A 60 -26.31 19.41 9.00
CA ASP A 60 -27.11 18.46 8.24
C ASP A 60 -27.19 18.90 6.78
N ASN A 61 -26.90 18.00 5.84
CA ASN A 61 -26.87 18.33 4.41
C ASN A 61 -28.29 18.59 3.82
N ARG A 62 -29.37 18.18 4.51
CA ARG A 62 -30.76 18.32 4.04
C ARG A 62 -31.33 19.71 4.32
N ASP A 63 -31.12 20.22 5.53
CA ASP A 63 -31.77 21.46 6.01
C ASP A 63 -30.77 22.54 6.47
N SER A 64 -29.47 22.26 6.38
CA SER A 64 -28.36 23.15 6.79
C SER A 64 -28.37 23.53 8.28
N ARG A 65 -29.10 22.79 9.11
CA ARG A 65 -29.15 23.02 10.56
C ARG A 65 -27.79 22.65 11.17
N THR A 66 -27.28 23.52 12.03
CA THR A 66 -26.06 23.26 12.81
C THR A 66 -26.35 22.22 13.88
N LEU A 67 -25.60 21.14 13.88
CA LEU A 67 -25.73 20.03 14.83
C LEU A 67 -24.64 20.03 15.89
N LEU A 68 -23.45 20.49 15.52
CA LEU A 68 -22.29 20.59 16.41
C LEU A 68 -21.41 21.76 15.98
N THR A 69 -20.85 22.49 16.93
CA THR A 69 -19.80 23.48 16.68
C THR A 69 -18.51 23.01 17.36
N VAL A 70 -17.44 22.97 16.60
CA VAL A 70 -16.12 22.49 17.06
C VAL A 70 -15.04 23.53 16.78
N PRO A 71 -13.98 23.60 17.61
CA PRO A 71 -12.86 24.49 17.33
C PRO A 71 -12.06 24.02 16.11
N ALA A 72 -11.57 24.98 15.33
CA ALA A 72 -10.54 24.78 14.33
C ALA A 72 -9.19 25.14 14.98
N GLN A 73 -8.38 24.13 15.22
CA GLN A 73 -7.09 24.34 15.90
C GLN A 73 -5.98 24.58 14.89
N ARG A 74 -5.34 25.76 14.94
CA ARG A 74 -4.25 26.09 14.02
C ARG A 74 -3.04 25.20 14.31
N THR A 75 -2.59 24.45 13.31
CA THR A 75 -1.37 23.62 13.35
C THR A 75 -0.20 24.28 12.61
N GLY A 76 -0.50 25.22 11.70
CA GLY A 76 0.50 25.94 10.93
C GLY A 76 0.94 25.22 9.64
N PRO A 77 2.09 25.62 9.05
CA PRO A 77 2.59 25.01 7.84
C PRO A 77 3.33 23.71 8.10
N VAL A 78 3.31 22.80 7.14
CA VAL A 78 4.22 21.65 7.07
C VAL A 78 5.44 22.07 6.28
N LYS A 79 6.63 21.82 6.82
CA LYS A 79 7.89 22.24 6.21
C LYS A 79 8.03 21.66 4.79
N LYS A 80 8.31 22.53 3.82
CA LYS A 80 8.45 22.21 2.39
C LYS A 80 7.18 21.75 1.68
N TRP A 81 6.01 21.85 2.31
CA TRP A 81 4.74 21.54 1.68
C TRP A 81 4.07 22.82 1.14
N ARG A 82 4.67 23.49 0.16
CA ARG A 82 4.21 24.75 -0.40
C ARG A 82 3.99 25.82 0.68
N GLU A 83 3.26 26.89 0.38
CA GLU A 83 2.90 27.98 1.31
C GLU A 83 1.56 27.71 2.03
N TRP A 84 1.20 26.44 2.22
CA TRP A 84 -0.04 26.04 2.87
C TRP A 84 0.02 26.18 4.39
N HIS A 85 -1.06 26.66 4.97
CA HIS A 85 -1.32 26.65 6.41
C HIS A 85 -2.52 25.78 6.71
N PHE A 86 -2.50 25.10 7.86
CA PHE A 86 -3.49 24.10 8.20
C PHE A 86 -4.11 24.35 9.57
N TRP A 87 -5.38 23.94 9.70
CA TRP A 87 -6.13 23.84 10.96
C TRP A 87 -6.76 22.46 11.04
N THR A 88 -6.69 21.82 12.22
CA THR A 88 -7.32 20.53 12.47
C THR A 88 -8.69 20.72 13.11
N VAL A 89 -9.62 19.86 12.78
CA VAL A 89 -11.02 19.89 13.21
C VAL A 89 -11.43 18.48 13.60
N ASP A 90 -11.55 18.21 14.92
CA ASP A 90 -11.94 16.91 15.45
C ASP A 90 -13.40 16.94 15.93
N PHE A 91 -14.19 15.97 15.47
CA PHE A 91 -15.62 15.85 15.81
C PHE A 91 -16.01 14.42 16.19
N ASP A 92 -15.10 13.71 16.86
CA ASP A 92 -15.25 12.31 17.33
C ASP A 92 -16.54 12.09 18.13
N SER A 93 -16.97 13.11 18.90
CA SER A 93 -18.16 13.05 19.75
C SER A 93 -19.48 12.93 19.00
N PHE A 94 -19.48 13.20 17.69
CA PHE A 94 -20.70 13.12 16.88
C PHE A 94 -20.84 11.72 16.27
N SER A 95 -21.92 11.02 16.62
CA SER A 95 -22.17 9.62 16.22
C SER A 95 -23.50 9.40 15.49
N THR A 96 -24.24 10.47 15.19
CA THR A 96 -25.52 10.36 14.48
C THR A 96 -25.29 9.99 13.02
N GLU A 97 -26.01 8.99 12.52
CA GLU A 97 -25.96 8.61 11.10
C GLU A 97 -26.64 9.64 10.21
N GLY A 98 -26.06 9.88 9.05
CA GLY A 98 -26.59 10.83 8.05
C GLY A 98 -25.56 11.27 7.03
N THR A 99 -25.92 12.35 6.34
CA THR A 99 -25.01 13.05 5.40
C THR A 99 -24.84 14.50 5.86
N PHE A 100 -23.62 14.92 6.02
CA PHE A 100 -23.24 16.18 6.65
C PHE A 100 -22.20 16.93 5.84
N TYR A 101 -21.97 18.18 6.21
CA TYR A 101 -20.83 18.96 5.75
C TYR A 101 -20.30 19.84 6.89
N LEU A 102 -19.06 20.24 6.80
CA LEU A 102 -18.44 21.24 7.67
C LEU A 102 -18.46 22.62 7.01
N LEU A 103 -18.81 23.64 7.78
CA LEU A 103 -18.72 25.05 7.39
C LEU A 103 -17.76 25.74 8.36
N CYS A 104 -16.58 26.13 7.89
CA CYS A 104 -15.54 26.76 8.70
C CYS A 104 -15.42 28.25 8.36
N SER A 105 -15.31 29.11 9.37
CA SER A 105 -15.31 30.56 9.21
C SER A 105 -13.98 31.21 9.60
N SER A 106 -13.53 32.18 8.80
CA SER A 106 -12.37 33.03 9.03
C SER A 106 -12.77 34.49 8.76
N GLY A 107 -13.07 35.28 9.81
CA GLY A 107 -13.65 36.61 9.68
C GLY A 107 -14.99 36.57 8.93
N ASP A 108 -15.09 37.36 7.85
CA ASP A 108 -16.30 37.40 7.00
C ASP A 108 -16.33 36.30 5.92
N THR A 109 -15.30 35.45 5.86
CA THR A 109 -15.20 34.39 4.87
C THR A 109 -15.62 33.06 5.48
N SER A 110 -16.42 32.26 4.76
CA SER A 110 -16.77 30.89 5.15
C SER A 110 -16.44 29.92 4.03
N VAL A 111 -15.89 28.78 4.40
CA VAL A 111 -15.52 27.69 3.48
C VAL A 111 -16.24 26.43 3.87
N ARG A 112 -16.85 25.76 2.88
CA ARG A 112 -17.66 24.56 3.07
C ARG A 112 -16.91 23.33 2.54
N SER A 113 -16.96 22.21 3.27
CA SER A 113 -16.53 20.91 2.74
C SER A 113 -17.52 20.36 1.70
N PHE A 114 -17.09 19.40 0.90
CA PHE A 114 -18.01 18.50 0.23
C PHE A 114 -18.85 17.73 1.27
N PRO A 115 -20.06 17.28 0.92
CA PRO A 115 -20.85 16.42 1.79
C PRO A 115 -20.18 15.07 1.99
N PHE A 116 -20.24 14.55 3.22
CA PHE A 116 -19.74 13.24 3.58
C PHE A 116 -20.76 12.47 4.44
N ALA A 117 -20.67 11.15 4.44
CA ALA A 117 -21.54 10.32 5.25
C ALA A 117 -20.92 10.04 6.63
N ILE A 118 -21.79 9.81 7.64
CA ILE A 118 -21.41 9.14 8.88
C ILE A 118 -22.35 7.94 9.00
N ARG A 119 -21.81 6.71 9.02
CA ARG A 119 -22.57 5.47 9.10
C ARG A 119 -21.75 4.37 9.75
N ARG A 120 -22.44 3.35 10.25
CA ARG A 120 -21.80 2.12 10.70
C ARG A 120 -21.31 1.29 9.49
N LEU A 121 -20.11 0.74 9.56
CA LEU A 121 -19.51 -0.08 8.51
C LEU A 121 -19.44 0.64 7.15
N LEU A 122 -19.19 1.95 7.19
CA LEU A 122 -19.26 2.80 6.01
C LEU A 122 -18.23 2.40 4.95
N LEU A 123 -16.97 2.25 5.35
CA LEU A 123 -15.91 1.91 4.39
C LEU A 123 -16.10 0.51 3.81
N GLU A 124 -16.49 -0.47 4.63
CA GLU A 124 -16.79 -1.82 4.13
C GLU A 124 -17.90 -1.78 3.08
N GLN A 125 -19.02 -1.10 3.39
CA GLN A 125 -20.18 -1.04 2.49
C GLN A 125 -19.93 -0.25 1.21
N SER A 126 -19.10 0.79 1.29
CA SER A 126 -18.93 1.74 0.20
C SER A 126 -17.74 1.46 -0.71
N THR A 127 -16.78 0.63 -0.27
CA THR A 127 -15.51 0.48 -1.00
C THR A 127 -15.11 -0.96 -1.32
N LEU A 128 -15.38 -1.94 -0.44
CA LEU A 128 -14.83 -3.28 -0.62
C LEU A 128 -15.35 -4.02 -1.85
N SER A 129 -16.60 -3.75 -2.24
CA SER A 129 -17.16 -4.34 -3.47
C SER A 129 -16.39 -3.91 -4.72
N ASP A 130 -15.98 -2.65 -4.76
CA ASP A 130 -15.26 -2.07 -5.88
C ASP A 130 -13.79 -2.52 -5.88
N VAL A 131 -13.15 -2.60 -4.72
CA VAL A 131 -11.80 -3.17 -4.58
C VAL A 131 -11.74 -4.63 -5.08
N ILE A 132 -12.74 -5.45 -4.74
CA ILE A 132 -12.82 -6.83 -5.29
C ILE A 132 -13.04 -6.81 -6.81
N TYR A 133 -13.80 -5.84 -7.32
CA TYR A 133 -13.99 -5.66 -8.75
C TYR A 133 -12.69 -5.28 -9.46
N PHE A 134 -11.86 -4.43 -8.87
CA PHE A 134 -10.54 -4.08 -9.42
C PHE A 134 -9.67 -5.33 -9.62
N PHE A 135 -9.58 -6.22 -8.65
CA PHE A 135 -8.84 -7.50 -8.86
C PHE A 135 -9.41 -8.31 -10.02
N LYS A 136 -10.73 -8.32 -10.19
CA LYS A 136 -11.36 -9.01 -11.31
C LYS A 136 -11.02 -8.37 -12.67
N GLU A 137 -10.92 -7.05 -12.75
CA GLU A 137 -10.48 -6.34 -13.96
C GLU A 137 -9.01 -6.61 -14.29
N GLU A 138 -8.15 -6.74 -13.27
CA GLU A 138 -6.72 -7.04 -13.44
C GLU A 138 -6.44 -8.53 -13.72
N ARG A 139 -7.43 -9.39 -13.82
CA ARG A 139 -7.23 -10.80 -14.23
C ARG A 139 -6.56 -10.88 -15.59
N SER A 140 -5.50 -11.69 -15.69
CA SER A 140 -4.89 -12.02 -16.97
C SER A 140 -5.94 -12.66 -17.90
N THR A 141 -6.18 -12.08 -19.05
CA THR A 141 -7.22 -12.49 -20.00
C THR A 141 -6.77 -12.31 -21.45
N GLY A 142 -7.58 -12.83 -22.40
CA GLY A 142 -7.39 -12.62 -23.84
C GLY A 142 -6.10 -13.20 -24.39
N ARG A 143 -5.46 -12.49 -25.32
CA ARG A 143 -4.25 -12.96 -26.03
C ARG A 143 -3.04 -13.12 -25.11
N MET A 144 -2.94 -12.28 -24.06
CA MET A 144 -1.85 -12.38 -23.08
C MET A 144 -1.97 -13.67 -22.29
N ASP A 145 -3.16 -13.96 -21.77
CA ASP A 145 -3.41 -15.19 -21.02
C ASP A 145 -3.26 -16.46 -21.91
N GLN A 146 -3.68 -16.39 -23.17
CA GLN A 146 -3.44 -17.47 -24.13
C GLN A 146 -1.96 -17.75 -24.35
N ALA A 147 -1.11 -16.71 -24.42
CA ALA A 147 0.33 -16.88 -24.53
C ALA A 147 0.92 -17.48 -23.24
N ASP A 148 0.38 -17.12 -22.09
CA ASP A 148 0.86 -17.56 -20.78
C ASP A 148 0.65 -19.07 -20.52
N HIS A 149 -0.16 -19.77 -21.31
CA HIS A 149 -0.25 -21.24 -21.25
C HIS A 149 1.06 -21.95 -21.67
N ARG A 150 1.97 -21.24 -22.36
CA ARG A 150 3.20 -21.87 -22.86
C ARG A 150 4.34 -20.88 -22.99
N LEU A 151 4.84 -20.42 -21.87
CA LEU A 151 5.92 -19.42 -21.84
C LEU A 151 7.30 -20.05 -21.90
N PRO A 152 8.20 -19.57 -22.76
CA PRO A 152 9.62 -19.86 -22.68
C PRO A 152 10.25 -19.11 -21.52
N PHE A 153 11.48 -19.47 -21.19
CA PHE A 153 12.30 -18.73 -20.24
C PHE A 153 13.03 -17.57 -20.91
N ASP A 154 13.25 -16.51 -20.16
CA ASP A 154 14.19 -15.45 -20.52
C ASP A 154 15.63 -15.97 -20.28
N GLY A 155 16.46 -15.98 -21.31
CA GLY A 155 17.83 -16.50 -21.22
C GLY A 155 18.00 -17.92 -21.80
N SER A 156 18.93 -18.70 -21.23
CA SER A 156 19.37 -19.97 -21.82
C SER A 156 18.58 -21.20 -21.39
N LYS A 157 17.79 -21.11 -20.31
CA LYS A 157 16.98 -22.23 -19.80
C LYS A 157 16.00 -22.71 -20.85
N LYS A 158 15.94 -24.05 -21.03
CA LYS A 158 15.01 -24.68 -21.97
C LYS A 158 13.76 -25.16 -21.27
N GLY A 159 12.70 -25.25 -22.04
CA GLY A 159 11.40 -25.71 -21.55
C GLY A 159 10.31 -24.66 -21.72
N MET A 160 9.10 -25.03 -21.35
CA MET A 160 7.93 -24.17 -21.35
C MET A 160 7.20 -24.30 -20.03
N VAL A 161 6.59 -23.22 -19.58
CA VAL A 161 5.83 -23.14 -18.34
C VAL A 161 4.41 -22.71 -18.67
N ASP A 162 3.44 -23.34 -18.05
CA ASP A 162 2.07 -22.85 -17.98
C ASP A 162 1.95 -21.89 -16.79
N ALA A 163 1.74 -20.62 -17.07
CA ALA A 163 1.57 -19.56 -16.10
C ALA A 163 0.33 -18.69 -16.42
N HIS A 164 -0.71 -19.32 -17.02
CA HIS A 164 -1.97 -18.62 -17.27
C HIS A 164 -2.70 -18.27 -15.97
N GLY A 165 -3.63 -17.35 -16.05
CA GLY A 165 -4.32 -16.81 -14.88
C GLY A 165 -3.47 -15.81 -14.07
N GLY A 166 -3.88 -15.57 -12.84
CA GLY A 166 -3.28 -14.52 -12.01
C GLY A 166 -3.69 -13.12 -12.45
N TRP A 167 -3.12 -12.12 -11.82
CA TRP A 167 -3.40 -10.72 -12.08
C TRP A 167 -2.19 -10.02 -12.67
N TRP A 168 -2.43 -9.05 -13.51
CA TRP A 168 -1.42 -8.10 -13.97
C TRP A 168 -0.90 -7.27 -12.81
N ASP A 169 0.31 -6.75 -12.95
CA ASP A 169 1.00 -6.01 -11.89
C ASP A 169 0.26 -4.73 -11.50
N ALA A 170 -0.12 -3.97 -12.52
CA ALA A 170 -0.77 -2.68 -12.38
C ALA A 170 -1.62 -2.39 -13.62
N THR A 171 -2.52 -1.43 -13.51
CA THR A 171 -3.29 -0.96 -14.66
C THR A 171 -2.35 -0.46 -15.76
N GLY A 172 -2.35 -1.16 -16.89
CA GLY A 172 -1.48 -0.88 -18.03
C GLY A 172 -0.13 -1.60 -18.02
N ASP A 173 0.18 -2.41 -17.01
CA ASP A 173 1.37 -3.27 -16.98
C ASP A 173 0.97 -4.75 -16.93
N TYR A 174 1.16 -5.45 -18.04
CA TYR A 174 0.81 -6.87 -18.17
C TYR A 174 1.80 -7.85 -17.54
N GLY A 175 2.78 -7.37 -16.78
CA GLY A 175 3.65 -8.19 -15.96
C GLY A 175 2.86 -8.94 -14.89
N LYS A 176 3.36 -10.10 -14.45
CA LYS A 176 2.81 -10.84 -13.31
C LYS A 176 3.95 -11.21 -12.38
N HIS A 177 3.85 -10.78 -11.12
CA HIS A 177 4.95 -10.88 -10.17
C HIS A 177 4.48 -11.47 -8.85
N LEU A 178 5.29 -12.34 -8.24
CA LEU A 178 5.08 -12.75 -6.85
C LEU A 178 5.54 -11.66 -5.87
N SER A 179 6.60 -10.94 -6.24
CA SER A 179 7.08 -9.74 -5.58
C SER A 179 7.53 -8.76 -6.63
N HIS A 180 7.41 -7.47 -6.38
CA HIS A 180 7.91 -6.45 -7.29
C HIS A 180 9.35 -6.76 -7.71
N LEU A 181 9.67 -6.51 -8.96
CA LEU A 181 11.01 -6.74 -9.51
C LEU A 181 12.05 -6.02 -8.64
N SER A 182 12.62 -6.76 -7.70
CA SER A 182 13.54 -6.23 -6.72
C SER A 182 14.95 -6.38 -7.21
N PHE A 183 15.67 -5.27 -7.25
CA PHE A 183 17.09 -5.18 -7.50
C PHE A 183 17.85 -4.84 -6.21
N SER A 184 17.16 -4.72 -5.11
CA SER A 184 17.69 -4.46 -3.78
C SER A 184 17.43 -5.66 -2.86
N THR A 185 18.34 -5.89 -1.94
CA THR A 185 18.19 -6.92 -0.90
C THR A 185 17.12 -6.59 0.14
N TYR A 186 16.69 -5.33 0.21
CA TYR A 186 15.85 -4.79 1.28
C TYR A 186 14.47 -4.36 0.84
N PHE A 187 14.12 -4.58 -0.42
CA PHE A 187 12.87 -4.12 -0.98
C PHE A 187 12.25 -5.19 -1.87
N ASN A 188 11.25 -5.86 -1.36
CA ASN A 188 10.52 -6.93 -2.01
C ASN A 188 9.03 -6.80 -1.72
N PRO A 189 8.32 -5.77 -2.25
CA PRO A 189 6.88 -5.65 -2.11
C PRO A 189 6.18 -6.90 -2.58
N GLN A 190 5.37 -7.50 -1.72
CA GLN A 190 4.60 -8.68 -2.06
C GLN A 190 3.44 -8.30 -2.97
N GLN A 191 3.16 -9.08 -4.01
CA GLN A 191 2.14 -8.75 -5.01
C GLN A 191 1.06 -9.84 -5.11
N ILE A 192 1.04 -10.68 -6.15
CA ILE A 192 0.01 -11.72 -6.32
C ILE A 192 -0.21 -12.55 -5.04
N PRO A 193 0.82 -13.05 -4.35
CA PRO A 193 0.62 -13.77 -3.09
C PRO A 193 -0.04 -12.92 -2.01
N LEU A 194 0.28 -11.63 -1.93
CA LEU A 194 -0.34 -10.70 -0.99
C LEU A 194 -1.83 -10.51 -1.28
N VAL A 195 -2.21 -10.38 -2.57
CA VAL A 195 -3.63 -10.29 -2.96
C VAL A 195 -4.39 -11.52 -2.47
N VAL A 196 -3.89 -12.73 -2.76
CA VAL A 196 -4.51 -13.99 -2.32
C VAL A 196 -4.60 -14.05 -0.79
N TYR A 197 -3.51 -13.74 -0.11
CA TYR A 197 -3.43 -13.73 1.35
C TYR A 197 -4.43 -12.74 1.96
N SER A 198 -4.45 -11.52 1.46
CA SER A 198 -5.34 -10.45 1.97
C SER A 198 -6.81 -10.77 1.72
N LEU A 199 -7.18 -11.34 0.57
CA LEU A 199 -8.54 -11.79 0.28
C LEU A 199 -9.00 -12.85 1.29
N PHE A 200 -8.20 -13.89 1.55
CA PHE A 200 -8.55 -14.91 2.54
C PHE A 200 -8.61 -14.34 3.97
N LYS A 201 -7.62 -13.53 4.37
CA LYS A 201 -7.62 -12.95 5.73
C LYS A 201 -8.77 -11.98 5.94
N SER A 202 -9.13 -11.20 4.93
CA SER A 202 -10.31 -10.35 4.97
C SER A 202 -11.60 -11.17 5.06
N GLN A 203 -11.69 -12.28 4.32
CA GLN A 203 -12.80 -13.22 4.42
C GLN A 203 -12.93 -13.80 5.84
N GLU A 204 -11.82 -14.22 6.47
CA GLU A 204 -11.82 -14.67 7.87
C GLU A 204 -12.35 -13.59 8.83
N LEU A 205 -11.86 -12.35 8.69
CA LEU A 205 -12.25 -11.21 9.54
C LEU A 205 -13.72 -10.82 9.37
N LEU A 206 -14.20 -10.77 8.14
CA LEU A 206 -15.58 -10.40 7.82
C LEU A 206 -16.58 -11.50 8.20
N ASN A 207 -16.19 -12.78 8.09
CA ASN A 207 -17.04 -13.89 8.53
C ASN A 207 -17.22 -13.93 10.05
N ALA A 208 -16.20 -13.55 10.82
CA ALA A 208 -16.29 -13.47 12.26
C ALA A 208 -17.34 -12.44 12.74
N GLY A 209 -17.70 -11.48 11.89
CA GLY A 209 -18.72 -10.47 12.20
C GLY A 209 -20.16 -10.83 11.80
N ASP A 210 -20.37 -11.90 11.06
CA ASP A 210 -21.67 -12.44 10.60
C ASP A 210 -22.71 -11.37 10.19
N VAL A 211 -22.37 -10.54 9.22
CA VAL A 211 -23.26 -9.48 8.70
C VAL A 211 -23.88 -9.94 7.39
N PRO A 212 -25.19 -10.27 7.38
CA PRO A 212 -25.85 -10.86 6.21
C PRO A 212 -25.78 -10.01 4.94
N GLU A 213 -25.72 -8.68 5.07
CA GLU A 213 -25.65 -7.75 3.96
C GLU A 213 -24.39 -7.93 3.09
N PHE A 214 -23.36 -8.53 3.67
CA PHE A 214 -22.07 -8.71 2.98
C PHE A 214 -21.89 -10.08 2.32
N LEU A 215 -22.85 -10.96 2.37
CA LEU A 215 -22.75 -12.33 1.83
C LEU A 215 -22.32 -12.32 0.36
N ARG A 216 -22.92 -11.46 -0.47
CA ARG A 216 -22.66 -11.46 -1.91
C ARG A 216 -21.22 -11.10 -2.29
N TYR A 217 -20.63 -10.10 -1.65
CA TYR A 217 -19.26 -9.76 -1.97
C TYR A 217 -18.25 -10.69 -1.27
N LYS A 218 -18.61 -11.29 -0.13
CA LYS A 218 -17.79 -12.35 0.49
C LYS A 218 -17.60 -13.54 -0.42
N ASP A 219 -18.65 -13.99 -1.11
CA ASP A 219 -18.55 -15.07 -2.10
C ASP A 219 -17.64 -14.68 -3.26
N ARG A 220 -17.80 -13.46 -3.79
CA ARG A 220 -16.91 -12.96 -4.84
C ARG A 220 -15.46 -12.84 -4.38
N MET A 221 -15.24 -12.42 -3.13
CA MET A 221 -13.90 -12.35 -2.52
C MET A 221 -13.25 -13.74 -2.45
N LEU A 222 -14.03 -14.76 -2.09
CA LEU A 222 -13.56 -16.14 -2.04
C LEU A 222 -13.25 -16.67 -3.44
N ASP A 223 -14.10 -16.41 -4.43
CA ASP A 223 -13.85 -16.79 -5.83
C ASP A 223 -12.56 -16.14 -6.36
N GLU A 224 -12.33 -14.87 -6.02
CA GLU A 224 -11.14 -14.13 -6.42
C GLU A 224 -9.88 -14.70 -5.74
N ALA A 225 -9.97 -15.03 -4.46
CA ALA A 225 -8.87 -15.65 -3.71
C ALA A 225 -8.50 -17.03 -4.29
N MET A 226 -9.48 -17.86 -4.63
CA MET A 226 -9.24 -19.17 -5.25
C MET A 226 -8.63 -19.05 -6.66
N TYR A 227 -9.07 -18.08 -7.45
CA TYR A 227 -8.47 -17.80 -8.77
C TYR A 227 -6.96 -17.52 -8.65
N GLY A 228 -6.56 -16.72 -7.67
CA GLY A 228 -5.14 -16.47 -7.41
C GLY A 228 -4.40 -17.67 -6.84
N ALA A 229 -5.05 -18.46 -5.97
CA ALA A 229 -4.45 -19.69 -5.44
C ALA A 229 -4.19 -20.71 -6.57
N ASP A 230 -5.07 -20.81 -7.55
CA ASP A 230 -4.85 -21.64 -8.75
C ASP A 230 -3.61 -21.22 -9.53
N TYR A 231 -3.44 -19.90 -9.74
CA TYR A 231 -2.24 -19.37 -10.36
C TYR A 231 -0.97 -19.75 -9.57
N LEU A 232 -0.99 -19.62 -8.24
CA LEU A 232 0.16 -19.99 -7.40
C LEU A 232 0.52 -21.48 -7.51
N VAL A 233 -0.45 -22.38 -7.71
CA VAL A 233 -0.17 -23.80 -7.98
C VAL A 233 0.49 -23.98 -9.33
N ARG A 234 0.01 -23.30 -10.40
CA ARG A 234 0.57 -23.42 -11.75
C ARG A 234 2.01 -22.95 -11.85
N VAL A 235 2.35 -21.85 -11.16
CA VAL A 235 3.72 -21.33 -11.17
C VAL A 235 4.67 -22.04 -10.19
N ARG A 236 4.27 -23.18 -9.63
CA ARG A 236 5.17 -24.03 -8.84
C ARG A 236 6.32 -24.57 -9.70
N VAL A 237 7.55 -24.45 -9.22
CA VAL A 237 8.70 -25.11 -9.82
C VAL A 237 8.72 -26.57 -9.35
N PRO A 238 8.71 -27.56 -10.26
CA PRO A 238 8.82 -28.96 -9.86
C PRO A 238 10.07 -29.23 -9.03
N GLY A 239 9.89 -29.65 -7.78
CA GLY A 239 11.00 -29.87 -6.83
C GLY A 239 11.69 -28.59 -6.33
N GLY A 240 11.13 -27.43 -6.60
CA GLY A 240 11.63 -26.13 -6.22
C GLY A 240 10.61 -25.26 -5.46
N SER A 241 10.75 -23.93 -5.53
CA SER A 241 9.79 -22.97 -4.97
C SER A 241 8.74 -22.56 -6.04
N PHE A 242 8.71 -21.33 -6.45
CA PHE A 242 7.78 -20.79 -7.45
C PHE A 242 8.55 -20.01 -8.52
N TYR A 243 8.06 -20.01 -9.77
CA TYR A 243 8.54 -19.05 -10.75
C TYR A 243 8.13 -17.65 -10.32
N ARG A 244 9.08 -16.72 -10.26
CA ARG A 244 8.90 -15.42 -9.60
C ARG A 244 8.14 -14.40 -10.44
N SER A 245 8.27 -14.46 -11.77
CA SER A 245 7.74 -13.43 -12.67
C SER A 245 7.40 -13.95 -14.04
N VAL A 246 6.35 -13.38 -14.62
CA VAL A 246 6.08 -13.34 -16.06
C VAL A 246 6.33 -11.92 -16.55
N SER A 247 7.15 -11.75 -17.59
CA SER A 247 7.47 -10.44 -18.16
C SER A 247 6.25 -9.76 -18.78
N THR A 248 6.31 -8.43 -18.92
CA THR A 248 5.26 -7.63 -19.56
C THR A 248 5.03 -7.95 -21.03
N GLY A 249 5.97 -8.63 -21.71
CA GLY A 249 5.94 -8.81 -23.16
C GLY A 249 6.74 -7.75 -23.93
N GLY A 250 7.86 -7.29 -23.33
CA GLY A 250 8.73 -6.26 -23.88
C GLY A 250 8.15 -4.85 -23.81
N ALA A 251 8.79 -3.89 -24.46
CA ALA A 251 8.38 -2.48 -24.44
C ALA A 251 7.00 -2.23 -25.09
N LYS A 252 6.58 -3.13 -25.99
CA LYS A 252 5.26 -3.05 -26.64
C LYS A 252 4.17 -3.83 -25.94
N GLN A 253 4.53 -4.57 -24.89
CA GLN A 253 3.63 -5.47 -24.18
C GLN A 253 2.84 -6.40 -25.12
N VAL A 254 3.56 -7.17 -25.93
CA VAL A 254 2.97 -8.10 -26.89
C VAL A 254 3.05 -9.55 -26.40
N PRO A 255 2.05 -10.40 -26.71
CA PRO A 255 2.02 -11.78 -26.23
C PRO A 255 3.25 -12.60 -26.65
N GLU A 256 3.77 -12.36 -27.83
CA GLU A 256 4.89 -13.10 -28.46
C GLU A 256 6.23 -12.87 -27.74
N GLU A 257 6.36 -11.80 -26.97
CA GLU A 257 7.57 -11.45 -26.21
C GLU A 257 7.50 -11.85 -24.74
N ARG A 258 6.35 -12.38 -24.27
CA ARG A 258 6.18 -12.81 -22.88
C ARG A 258 7.04 -14.02 -22.54
N LYS A 259 7.59 -14.04 -21.35
CA LYS A 259 8.54 -15.06 -20.88
C LYS A 259 8.46 -15.23 -19.37
N ILE A 260 8.87 -16.38 -18.88
CA ILE A 260 9.24 -16.53 -17.46
C ILE A 260 10.54 -15.75 -17.24
N ALA A 261 10.46 -14.73 -16.42
CA ALA A 261 11.57 -13.82 -16.15
C ALA A 261 12.34 -14.23 -14.90
N GLY A 262 13.65 -14.07 -14.97
CA GLY A 262 14.55 -14.24 -13.85
C GLY A 262 14.65 -13.00 -12.95
N GLU A 263 15.58 -13.03 -12.02
CA GLU A 263 15.84 -11.89 -11.13
C GLU A 263 16.41 -10.70 -11.91
N MET A 264 15.89 -9.52 -11.61
CA MET A 264 16.46 -8.27 -12.12
C MET A 264 17.73 -7.92 -11.34
N LYS A 265 18.86 -7.82 -12.03
CA LYS A 265 20.18 -7.62 -11.41
C LYS A 265 20.64 -6.16 -11.35
N ARG A 266 20.11 -5.32 -12.19
CA ARG A 266 20.45 -3.91 -12.26
C ARG A 266 19.23 -3.08 -12.57
N PHE A 267 19.04 -2.04 -11.80
CA PHE A 267 18.06 -1.02 -12.08
C PHE A 267 18.67 0.34 -11.78
N GLY A 268 19.01 1.10 -12.83
CA GLY A 268 19.45 2.48 -12.70
C GLY A 268 18.26 3.40 -12.69
N ILE A 269 18.08 4.19 -11.63
CA ILE A 269 17.00 5.14 -11.55
C ILE A 269 17.44 6.51 -11.98
N TYR A 270 16.54 7.10 -12.71
CA TYR A 270 16.56 8.48 -13.08
C TYR A 270 16.32 9.34 -11.83
N GLN A 271 17.37 9.92 -11.29
CA GLN A 271 17.21 11.09 -10.43
C GLN A 271 17.15 12.34 -11.30
N SER A 272 16.33 13.31 -10.96
CA SER A 272 16.14 14.52 -11.77
C SER A 272 17.41 15.35 -12.00
N SER A 273 18.43 15.15 -11.18
CA SER A 273 19.77 15.72 -11.32
C SER A 273 20.73 14.83 -12.11
N ASP A 274 20.33 13.57 -12.36
CA ASP A 274 21.19 12.57 -12.97
C ASP A 274 20.70 12.30 -14.40
N LYS A 275 21.51 12.60 -15.38
CA LYS A 275 21.19 12.34 -16.79
C LYS A 275 21.54 10.91 -17.21
N SER A 276 21.81 10.04 -16.24
CA SER A 276 22.16 8.66 -16.51
C SER A 276 20.95 7.88 -17.02
N PRO A 277 21.07 7.12 -18.10
CA PRO A 277 19.99 6.26 -18.57
C PRO A 277 19.68 5.15 -17.58
N ARG A 278 18.44 4.68 -17.59
CA ARG A 278 18.03 3.48 -16.86
C ARG A 278 18.83 2.28 -17.37
N ASP A 279 19.68 1.71 -16.51
CA ASP A 279 20.28 0.41 -16.77
C ASP A 279 19.37 -0.69 -16.21
N MET A 280 18.49 -1.20 -17.04
CA MET A 280 17.71 -2.40 -16.71
C MET A 280 18.41 -3.59 -17.37
N VAL A 281 18.98 -4.47 -16.56
CA VAL A 281 19.48 -5.77 -17.02
C VAL A 281 18.68 -6.86 -16.32
N GLN A 282 17.81 -7.48 -17.08
CA GLN A 282 17.03 -8.63 -16.65
C GLN A 282 17.45 -9.83 -17.48
N GLN A 283 18.39 -10.59 -16.97
CA GLN A 283 18.82 -11.83 -17.61
C GLN A 283 19.25 -12.82 -16.55
N ALA A 284 18.55 -13.93 -16.47
CA ALA A 284 18.92 -15.02 -15.57
C ALA A 284 20.18 -15.72 -16.05
N ASN A 285 21.16 -15.86 -15.15
CA ASN A 285 22.42 -16.56 -15.43
C ASN A 285 22.42 -17.99 -14.87
N SER A 286 21.41 -18.35 -14.07
CA SER A 286 21.25 -19.70 -13.52
C SER A 286 19.78 -20.04 -13.40
N ASP A 287 19.48 -21.34 -13.27
CA ASP A 287 18.12 -21.82 -13.09
C ASP A 287 17.48 -21.34 -11.77
N LEU A 288 18.31 -21.07 -10.75
CA LEU A 288 17.82 -20.58 -9.45
C LEU A 288 17.31 -19.13 -9.50
N GLU A 289 17.74 -18.35 -10.46
CA GLU A 289 17.30 -16.96 -10.59
C GLU A 289 15.85 -16.81 -11.03
N TYR A 290 15.25 -17.87 -11.58
CA TYR A 290 13.80 -17.89 -11.87
C TYR A 290 12.95 -18.22 -10.66
N GLU A 291 13.56 -18.71 -9.56
CA GLU A 291 12.84 -19.17 -8.39
C GLU A 291 12.70 -18.09 -7.32
N ALA A 292 11.55 -18.03 -6.71
CA ALA A 292 11.27 -17.13 -5.60
C ALA A 292 11.89 -17.65 -4.30
N SER A 293 12.62 -16.78 -3.59
CA SER A 293 13.00 -16.94 -2.19
C SER A 293 11.81 -16.64 -1.27
N TYR A 294 11.99 -16.78 0.06
CA TYR A 294 10.96 -16.32 1.02
C TYR A 294 10.57 -14.86 0.75
N ARG A 295 11.56 -13.96 0.70
CA ARG A 295 11.32 -12.52 0.52
C ARG A 295 10.81 -12.14 -0.88
N SER A 296 11.10 -12.89 -1.90
CA SER A 296 10.66 -12.59 -3.27
C SER A 296 9.32 -13.23 -3.65
N GLY A 297 8.43 -13.37 -2.68
CA GLY A 297 7.05 -13.82 -2.86
C GLY A 297 6.79 -15.25 -2.43
N GLY A 298 7.82 -16.09 -2.28
CA GLY A 298 7.65 -17.52 -1.98
C GLY A 298 7.02 -17.76 -0.62
N GLY A 299 7.37 -16.96 0.41
CA GLY A 299 6.82 -17.13 1.75
C GLY A 299 5.32 -16.84 1.82
N VAL A 300 4.89 -15.70 1.27
CA VAL A 300 3.46 -15.33 1.27
C VAL A 300 2.66 -16.24 0.33
N ALA A 301 3.26 -16.74 -0.77
CA ALA A 301 2.62 -17.74 -1.63
C ALA A 301 2.34 -19.06 -0.88
N VAL A 302 3.30 -19.54 -0.09
CA VAL A 302 3.09 -20.70 0.79
C VAL A 302 1.94 -20.44 1.77
N ALA A 303 1.92 -19.28 2.42
CA ALA A 303 0.86 -18.92 3.35
C ALA A 303 -0.52 -18.90 2.67
N ALA A 304 -0.61 -18.26 1.51
CA ALA A 304 -1.85 -18.16 0.73
C ALA A 304 -2.39 -19.55 0.34
N LEU A 305 -1.52 -20.44 -0.15
CA LEU A 305 -1.90 -21.81 -0.50
C LEU A 305 -2.27 -22.65 0.74
N ALA A 306 -1.58 -22.45 1.86
CA ALA A 306 -1.92 -23.11 3.12
C ALA A 306 -3.34 -22.71 3.57
N ILE A 307 -3.69 -21.43 3.50
CA ILE A 307 -5.04 -20.95 3.83
C ILE A 307 -6.06 -21.51 2.83
N ALA A 308 -5.80 -21.45 1.52
CA ALA A 308 -6.69 -21.99 0.48
C ALA A 308 -7.08 -23.44 0.76
N SER A 309 -6.14 -24.24 1.26
CA SER A 309 -6.36 -25.66 1.58
C SER A 309 -7.33 -25.91 2.74
N THR A 310 -7.69 -24.89 3.52
CA THR A 310 -8.60 -25.00 4.67
C THR A 310 -10.05 -24.65 4.36
N PHE A 311 -10.30 -24.02 3.21
CA PHE A 311 -11.66 -23.67 2.81
C PHE A 311 -12.42 -24.88 2.26
N PRO A 312 -13.75 -24.95 2.46
CA PRO A 312 -14.57 -26.04 1.96
C PRO A 312 -14.79 -25.97 0.43
N PHE A 313 -14.38 -24.90 -0.20
CA PHE A 313 -14.42 -24.69 -1.64
C PHE A 313 -13.01 -24.78 -2.22
N SER A 314 -12.92 -25.19 -3.45
CA SER A 314 -11.67 -25.19 -4.23
C SER A 314 -11.91 -24.46 -5.55
N GLY A 315 -10.84 -23.94 -6.15
CA GLY A 315 -10.84 -23.43 -7.51
C GLY A 315 -10.69 -24.59 -8.51
N GLU A 316 -9.76 -24.47 -9.41
CA GLU A 316 -9.41 -25.52 -10.38
C GLU A 316 -8.67 -26.69 -9.73
N PHE A 317 -7.87 -26.41 -8.70
CA PHE A 317 -7.14 -27.40 -7.93
C PHE A 317 -7.87 -27.76 -6.64
N SER A 318 -7.65 -28.97 -6.14
CA SER A 318 -8.24 -29.43 -4.91
C SER A 318 -7.56 -28.82 -3.67
N SER A 319 -8.23 -28.88 -2.50
CA SER A 319 -7.63 -28.48 -1.22
C SER A 319 -6.35 -29.29 -0.90
N ASP A 320 -6.27 -30.53 -1.35
CA ASP A 320 -5.07 -31.36 -1.21
C ASP A 320 -3.93 -30.88 -2.09
N ASP A 321 -4.22 -30.43 -3.32
CA ASP A 321 -3.21 -29.85 -4.22
C ASP A 321 -2.65 -28.55 -3.67
N TYR A 322 -3.50 -27.64 -3.17
CA TYR A 322 -3.05 -26.43 -2.49
C TYR A 322 -2.14 -26.75 -1.30
N ARG A 323 -2.57 -27.68 -0.43
CA ARG A 323 -1.78 -28.09 0.72
C ARG A 323 -0.44 -28.71 0.31
N LYS A 324 -0.45 -29.60 -0.68
CA LYS A 324 0.76 -30.24 -1.20
C LYS A 324 1.73 -29.19 -1.75
N ALA A 325 1.24 -28.26 -2.58
CA ALA A 325 2.05 -27.19 -3.15
C ALA A 325 2.69 -26.32 -2.06
N ALA A 326 1.91 -25.94 -1.03
CA ALA A 326 2.41 -25.17 0.10
C ALA A 326 3.51 -25.90 0.89
N VAL A 327 3.26 -27.18 1.22
CA VAL A 327 4.21 -28.00 1.99
C VAL A 327 5.52 -28.22 1.23
N GLU A 328 5.45 -28.64 -0.03
CA GLU A 328 6.64 -28.89 -0.85
C GLU A 328 7.48 -27.61 -1.06
N ALA A 329 6.82 -26.46 -1.28
CA ALA A 329 7.52 -25.19 -1.42
C ALA A 329 8.19 -24.77 -0.11
N PHE A 330 7.49 -24.89 1.00
CA PHE A 330 8.05 -24.58 2.32
C PHE A 330 9.27 -25.43 2.64
N ASP A 331 9.16 -26.75 2.47
CA ASP A 331 10.26 -27.69 2.74
C ASP A 331 11.48 -27.43 1.86
N TYR A 332 11.25 -26.96 0.62
CA TYR A 332 12.33 -26.56 -0.27
C TYR A 332 12.96 -25.24 0.17
N LEU A 333 12.16 -24.23 0.51
CA LEU A 333 12.63 -22.92 0.95
C LEU A 333 13.43 -22.98 2.25
N GLU A 334 12.98 -23.78 3.25
CA GLU A 334 13.74 -23.96 4.50
C GLU A 334 15.17 -24.49 4.26
N LYS A 335 15.38 -25.25 3.20
CA LYS A 335 16.70 -25.83 2.85
C LYS A 335 17.52 -24.97 1.91
N ASN A 336 16.89 -24.14 1.08
CA ASN A 336 17.55 -23.53 -0.06
C ASN A 336 17.43 -22.00 -0.12
N ASN A 337 16.70 -21.35 0.81
CA ASN A 337 16.44 -19.91 0.73
C ASN A 337 17.72 -19.07 0.52
N LEU A 338 18.80 -19.41 1.24
CA LEU A 338 20.10 -18.72 1.11
C LEU A 338 20.72 -18.79 -0.31
N LYS A 339 20.32 -19.78 -1.11
CA LYS A 339 20.77 -19.89 -2.52
C LYS A 339 19.90 -19.08 -3.48
N LEU A 340 18.69 -18.72 -3.04
CA LEU A 340 17.69 -18.01 -3.84
C LEU A 340 17.70 -16.51 -3.59
N VAL A 341 18.34 -16.06 -2.52
CA VAL A 341 18.50 -14.64 -2.21
C VAL A 341 19.75 -14.08 -2.91
N ASN A 342 19.64 -12.85 -3.44
CA ASN A 342 20.66 -12.24 -4.29
C ASN A 342 21.98 -11.87 -3.57
N ASP A 343 21.98 -11.83 -2.24
CA ASP A 343 23.15 -11.53 -1.40
C ASP A 343 23.61 -12.71 -0.54
N GLY A 344 22.92 -13.86 -0.60
CA GLY A 344 23.23 -15.06 0.18
C GLY A 344 22.96 -14.92 1.68
N LYS A 345 22.21 -13.91 2.12
CA LYS A 345 21.86 -13.63 3.51
C LYS A 345 20.37 -13.43 3.68
N GLU A 346 19.80 -13.94 4.76
CA GLU A 346 18.43 -13.62 5.14
C GLU A 346 18.38 -12.25 5.83
N ASN A 347 17.26 -11.56 5.65
CA ASN A 347 16.98 -10.29 6.29
C ASN A 347 15.55 -10.27 6.88
N ILE A 348 15.07 -9.13 7.36
CA ILE A 348 13.75 -9.01 7.99
C ILE A 348 12.62 -9.45 7.04
N VAL A 349 12.77 -9.24 5.72
CA VAL A 349 11.75 -9.63 4.74
C VAL A 349 11.61 -11.15 4.68
N ASP A 350 12.74 -11.88 4.71
CA ASP A 350 12.70 -13.34 4.82
C ASP A 350 12.05 -13.80 6.12
N ASP A 351 12.36 -13.15 7.26
CA ASP A 351 11.82 -13.55 8.56
C ASP A 351 10.29 -13.39 8.61
N TYR A 352 9.73 -12.25 8.23
CA TYR A 352 8.28 -12.08 8.29
C TYR A 352 7.52 -12.89 7.22
N CYS A 353 8.09 -13.09 6.03
CA CYS A 353 7.50 -13.93 5.00
C CYS A 353 7.52 -15.42 5.41
N ALA A 354 8.63 -15.91 5.96
CA ALA A 354 8.73 -17.27 6.46
C ALA A 354 7.86 -17.51 7.71
N LEU A 355 7.75 -16.52 8.60
CA LEU A 355 6.84 -16.56 9.75
C LEU A 355 5.39 -16.71 9.29
N THR A 356 4.97 -15.91 8.31
CA THR A 356 3.63 -15.97 7.73
C THR A 356 3.37 -17.36 7.13
N ALA A 357 4.32 -17.90 6.35
CA ALA A 357 4.24 -19.23 5.75
C ALA A 357 4.08 -20.34 6.82
N ALA A 358 4.98 -20.36 7.80
CA ALA A 358 4.99 -21.39 8.84
C ALA A 358 3.74 -21.34 9.72
N THR A 359 3.26 -20.12 10.03
CA THR A 359 2.04 -19.89 10.81
C THR A 359 0.82 -20.49 10.13
N GLU A 360 0.62 -20.19 8.86
CA GLU A 360 -0.56 -20.68 8.13
C GLU A 360 -0.45 -22.18 7.82
N LEU A 361 0.74 -22.71 7.55
CA LEU A 361 0.96 -24.16 7.43
C LEU A 361 0.63 -24.89 8.74
N TYR A 362 1.03 -24.35 9.90
CA TYR A 362 0.63 -24.94 11.18
C TYR A 362 -0.89 -24.87 11.38
N ARG A 363 -1.52 -23.76 11.04
CA ARG A 363 -2.99 -23.61 11.14
C ARG A 363 -3.72 -24.63 10.26
N ALA A 364 -3.22 -24.84 9.03
CA ALA A 364 -3.81 -25.77 8.07
C ALA A 364 -3.55 -27.26 8.40
N THR A 365 -2.36 -27.60 8.93
CA THR A 365 -1.93 -29.01 9.06
C THR A 365 -1.86 -29.52 10.49
N LYS A 366 -1.75 -28.63 11.48
CA LYS A 366 -1.49 -28.94 12.91
C LYS A 366 -0.20 -29.71 13.17
N LYS A 367 0.76 -29.70 12.25
CA LYS A 367 2.04 -30.40 12.40
C LYS A 367 3.05 -29.54 13.18
N ASP A 368 3.61 -30.07 14.23
CA ASP A 368 4.55 -29.37 15.14
C ASP A 368 5.81 -28.84 14.44
N VAL A 369 6.23 -29.44 13.32
CA VAL A 369 7.37 -28.95 12.54
C VAL A 369 7.16 -27.51 12.05
N TYR A 370 5.94 -27.17 11.64
CA TYR A 370 5.63 -25.81 11.19
C TYR A 370 5.47 -24.83 12.36
N LYS A 371 4.98 -25.34 13.51
CA LYS A 371 4.97 -24.54 14.74
C LYS A 371 6.38 -24.19 15.18
N ALA A 372 7.28 -25.16 15.19
CA ALA A 372 8.68 -24.93 15.55
C ALA A 372 9.37 -23.94 14.59
N ALA A 373 9.08 -24.03 13.30
CA ALA A 373 9.56 -23.06 12.30
C ALA A 373 8.99 -21.65 12.57
N ALA A 374 7.69 -21.53 12.85
CA ALA A 374 7.06 -20.25 13.20
C ALA A 374 7.65 -19.67 14.49
N ASP A 375 7.84 -20.47 15.54
CA ASP A 375 8.46 -20.05 16.80
C ASP A 375 9.88 -19.49 16.56
N LYS A 376 10.69 -20.18 15.73
CA LYS A 376 12.03 -19.73 15.33
C LYS A 376 12.00 -18.40 14.61
N ARG A 377 11.12 -18.25 13.60
CA ARG A 377 11.02 -17.01 12.79
C ARG A 377 10.45 -15.84 13.60
N ALA A 378 9.49 -16.09 14.49
CA ALA A 378 9.00 -15.08 15.43
C ALA A 378 10.10 -14.59 16.37
N ALA A 379 10.90 -15.50 16.91
CA ALA A 379 12.04 -15.13 17.76
C ALA A 379 13.10 -14.31 17.00
N SER A 380 13.41 -14.69 15.76
CA SER A 380 14.32 -13.93 14.88
C SER A 380 13.79 -12.53 14.62
N LEU A 381 12.51 -12.40 14.25
CA LEU A 381 11.89 -11.11 13.98
C LEU A 381 11.86 -10.21 15.24
N ILE A 382 11.50 -10.75 16.40
CA ILE A 382 11.53 -9.99 17.67
C ILE A 382 12.96 -9.49 17.97
N ALA A 383 13.98 -10.30 17.71
CA ALA A 383 15.38 -9.92 17.94
C ALA A 383 15.86 -8.77 17.04
N ARG A 384 15.16 -8.47 15.93
CA ARG A 384 15.44 -7.32 15.06
C ARG A 384 14.92 -5.99 15.61
N LEU A 385 14.12 -6.02 16.68
CA LEU A 385 13.66 -4.77 17.30
C LEU A 385 14.77 -4.19 18.17
N THR A 386 15.33 -3.06 17.75
CA THR A 386 16.40 -2.40 18.54
C THR A 386 15.86 -1.62 19.71
N THR A 387 16.64 -1.60 20.78
CA THR A 387 16.39 -0.78 21.98
C THR A 387 17.47 0.26 22.24
N SER A 388 18.38 0.47 21.29
CA SER A 388 19.54 1.36 21.43
C SER A 388 19.49 2.54 20.46
N GLY A 389 20.17 3.63 20.81
CA GLY A 389 20.28 4.84 20.01
C GLY A 389 19.25 5.92 20.36
N TYR A 390 19.26 7.03 19.62
CA TYR A 390 18.34 8.16 19.82
C TYR A 390 16.90 7.73 19.52
N TYR A 391 16.71 6.99 18.39
CA TYR A 391 15.46 6.31 18.10
C TYR A 391 15.57 4.87 18.57
N THR A 392 14.61 4.41 19.34
CA THR A 392 14.54 3.06 19.90
C THR A 392 13.26 2.37 19.45
N ASN A 393 13.28 1.04 19.45
CA ASN A 393 12.12 0.20 19.09
C ASN A 393 11.71 0.29 17.62
N TYR A 394 12.65 0.55 16.72
CA TYR A 394 12.47 0.35 15.29
C TYR A 394 13.03 -1.00 14.84
N TRP A 395 12.53 -1.51 13.75
CA TRP A 395 13.00 -2.75 13.18
C TRP A 395 14.34 -2.56 12.47
N LEU A 396 15.27 -3.51 12.67
CA LEU A 396 16.50 -3.61 11.88
C LEU A 396 16.24 -4.42 10.61
N ALA A 397 16.72 -3.92 9.48
CA ALA A 397 16.55 -4.59 8.19
C ALA A 397 17.37 -5.88 8.09
N ASP A 398 18.59 -5.90 8.66
CA ASP A 398 19.55 -6.98 8.58
C ASP A 398 20.30 -7.16 9.92
N ASP A 399 21.40 -7.92 9.92
CA ASP A 399 22.24 -8.16 11.10
C ASP A 399 23.12 -6.96 11.49
N GLY A 400 23.12 -5.91 10.65
CA GLY A 400 23.71 -4.62 10.98
C GLY A 400 22.75 -3.74 11.77
N ASP A 401 22.99 -2.44 11.74
CA ASP A 401 22.16 -1.45 12.45
C ASP A 401 21.24 -0.63 11.52
N ARG A 402 21.11 -1.04 10.25
CA ARG A 402 20.30 -0.39 9.24
C ARG A 402 18.81 -0.48 9.60
N PRO A 403 18.07 0.65 9.66
CA PRO A 403 16.64 0.62 9.92
C PRO A 403 15.89 -0.06 8.77
N PHE A 404 14.82 -0.76 9.10
CA PHE A 404 13.86 -1.26 8.14
C PHE A 404 12.85 -0.16 7.80
N PHE A 405 12.75 0.17 6.54
CA PHE A 405 11.73 1.03 5.96
C PHE A 405 11.32 0.46 4.61
N HIS A 406 10.04 0.61 4.25
CA HIS A 406 9.49 -0.11 3.11
C HIS A 406 8.31 0.65 2.51
N ALA A 407 8.33 0.91 1.21
CA ALA A 407 7.32 1.71 0.51
C ALA A 407 5.96 0.98 0.31
N SER A 408 5.86 -0.30 0.69
CA SER A 408 4.63 -1.10 0.61
C SER A 408 4.32 -1.80 1.93
N ASP A 409 5.17 -2.74 2.36
CA ASP A 409 4.86 -3.73 3.38
C ASP A 409 5.36 -3.34 4.79
N ALA A 410 5.43 -2.04 5.09
CA ALA A 410 5.98 -1.54 6.36
C ALA A 410 5.24 -2.09 7.61
N GLY A 411 3.95 -2.42 7.47
CA GLY A 411 3.16 -3.05 8.53
C GLY A 411 3.35 -4.56 8.68
N LEU A 412 3.93 -5.24 7.67
CA LEU A 412 3.96 -6.71 7.62
C LEU A 412 4.75 -7.38 8.76
N PRO A 413 5.84 -6.81 9.29
CA PRO A 413 6.48 -7.34 10.49
C PRO A 413 5.51 -7.48 11.68
N ALA A 414 4.72 -6.45 11.97
CA ALA A 414 3.73 -6.48 13.03
C ALA A 414 2.56 -7.41 12.70
N VAL A 415 2.05 -7.36 11.47
CA VAL A 415 0.93 -8.20 11.00
C VAL A 415 1.29 -9.69 11.11
N SER A 416 2.48 -10.11 10.66
CA SER A 416 2.92 -11.50 10.76
C SER A 416 3.02 -12.00 12.20
N LEU A 417 3.55 -11.18 13.11
CA LEU A 417 3.60 -11.47 14.55
C LEU A 417 2.21 -11.58 15.17
N LEU A 418 1.29 -10.69 14.80
CA LEU A 418 -0.08 -10.69 15.32
C LEU A 418 -0.86 -11.94 14.87
N TYR A 419 -0.69 -12.40 13.64
CA TYR A 419 -1.30 -13.65 13.18
C TYR A 419 -0.64 -14.90 13.78
N TYR A 420 0.65 -14.83 14.14
CA TYR A 420 1.33 -15.90 14.87
C TYR A 420 0.90 -15.96 16.34
N ALA A 421 0.60 -14.84 17.00
CA ALA A 421 0.33 -14.76 18.44
C ALA A 421 -0.69 -15.80 18.97
N PRO A 422 -1.80 -16.15 18.26
CA PRO A 422 -2.76 -17.13 18.74
C PRO A 422 -2.23 -18.56 18.84
N ILE A 423 -1.16 -18.92 18.12
CA ILE A 423 -0.56 -20.26 18.16
C ILE A 423 0.69 -20.32 19.04
N ALA A 424 1.16 -19.17 19.52
CA ALA A 424 2.33 -19.06 20.38
C ALA A 424 2.07 -19.61 21.79
N THR A 425 3.14 -19.99 22.50
CA THR A 425 3.04 -20.21 23.95
C THR A 425 2.70 -18.91 24.67
N PRO A 426 2.10 -18.94 25.88
CA PRO A 426 1.77 -17.70 26.61
C PRO A 426 2.98 -16.77 26.78
N GLU A 427 4.16 -17.32 27.06
CA GLU A 427 5.40 -16.55 27.19
C GLU A 427 5.82 -15.90 25.87
N MET A 428 5.79 -16.64 24.77
CA MET A 428 6.13 -16.12 23.45
C MET A 428 5.09 -15.10 22.98
N LYS A 429 3.80 -15.33 23.23
CA LYS A 429 2.72 -14.36 22.93
C LYS A 429 2.98 -13.04 23.65
N SER A 430 3.39 -13.06 24.91
CA SER A 430 3.73 -11.84 25.65
C SER A 430 4.88 -11.08 24.99
N LYS A 431 5.96 -11.78 24.58
CA LYS A 431 7.09 -11.17 23.86
C LYS A 431 6.67 -10.58 22.51
N VAL A 432 5.83 -11.27 21.77
CA VAL A 432 5.27 -10.81 20.50
C VAL A 432 4.49 -9.51 20.69
N LEU A 433 3.55 -9.50 21.64
CA LEU A 433 2.72 -8.32 21.87
C LEU A 433 3.54 -7.13 22.38
N ASP A 434 4.56 -7.36 23.22
CA ASP A 434 5.48 -6.31 23.65
C ASP A 434 6.27 -5.72 22.47
N ALA A 435 6.80 -6.56 21.58
CA ALA A 435 7.53 -6.11 20.40
C ALA A 435 6.63 -5.31 19.43
N VAL A 436 5.42 -5.80 19.16
CA VAL A 436 4.43 -5.10 18.33
C VAL A 436 4.05 -3.75 18.96
N LYS A 437 3.76 -3.72 20.28
CA LYS A 437 3.44 -2.48 20.99
C LYS A 437 4.59 -1.46 20.87
N LYS A 438 5.82 -1.88 21.09
CA LYS A 438 7.01 -1.02 21.02
C LYS A 438 7.22 -0.46 19.62
N SER A 439 7.11 -1.28 18.58
CA SER A 439 7.28 -0.84 17.20
C SER A 439 6.19 0.14 16.76
N LEU A 440 4.94 -0.07 17.17
CA LEU A 440 3.84 0.85 16.86
C LEU A 440 3.95 2.16 17.66
N LEU A 441 4.40 2.12 18.92
CA LEU A 441 4.69 3.33 19.68
C LEU A 441 5.83 4.15 19.06
N PHE A 442 6.86 3.48 18.54
CA PHE A 442 7.90 4.15 17.75
C PHE A 442 7.30 4.82 16.52
N GLN A 443 6.46 4.10 15.76
CA GLN A 443 5.79 4.64 14.57
C GLN A 443 4.93 5.88 14.90
N LEU A 444 4.17 5.83 15.99
CA LEU A 444 3.40 6.98 16.50
C LEU A 444 4.30 8.15 16.87
N THR A 445 5.44 7.88 17.52
CA THR A 445 6.40 8.91 17.94
C THR A 445 6.96 9.67 16.75
N ILE A 446 7.50 8.98 15.75
CA ILE A 446 8.07 9.64 14.56
C ILE A 446 7.00 10.34 13.70
N THR A 447 5.77 9.84 13.73
CA THR A 447 4.64 10.47 13.02
C THR A 447 4.25 11.80 13.66
N GLY A 448 4.34 11.91 14.99
CA GLY A 448 3.95 13.10 15.77
C GLY A 448 5.08 14.08 16.07
N GLU A 449 6.33 13.83 15.67
CA GLU A 449 7.48 14.68 16.06
C GLU A 449 7.58 16.01 15.29
N VAL A 450 6.77 16.18 14.24
CA VAL A 450 6.71 17.41 13.43
C VAL A 450 5.26 17.81 13.21
N THR A 451 5.04 19.04 12.74
CA THR A 451 3.71 19.47 12.27
C THR A 451 3.20 18.52 11.18
N ASN A 452 2.10 17.85 11.45
CA ASN A 452 1.52 16.79 10.61
C ASN A 452 -0.01 16.76 10.77
N PRO A 453 -0.72 17.71 10.16
CA PRO A 453 -2.17 17.87 10.36
C PRO A 453 -3.00 16.69 9.86
N PHE A 454 -2.45 15.88 8.97
CA PHE A 454 -3.11 14.71 8.41
C PHE A 454 -2.79 13.42 9.15
N GLY A 455 -1.85 13.44 10.10
CA GLY A 455 -1.36 12.22 10.74
C GLY A 455 -0.74 11.21 9.77
N TYR A 456 -0.21 11.66 8.64
CA TYR A 456 0.46 10.82 7.64
C TYR A 456 1.62 10.06 8.28
N ALA A 457 1.68 8.76 8.13
CA ALA A 457 2.72 7.93 8.71
C ALA A 457 4.10 8.30 8.15
N ARG A 458 5.02 8.70 9.02
CA ARG A 458 6.41 9.03 8.65
C ARG A 458 7.28 7.78 8.72
N GLU A 459 8.47 7.84 8.13
CA GLU A 459 9.42 6.76 8.09
C GLU A 459 10.75 7.16 8.73
N PHE A 460 11.46 6.17 9.30
CA PHE A 460 12.85 6.31 9.71
C PHE A 460 13.73 5.64 8.67
N THR A 461 14.43 6.44 7.89
CA THR A 461 15.10 6.01 6.65
C THR A 461 16.61 6.15 6.73
N GLN A 462 17.32 5.47 5.84
CA GLN A 462 18.76 5.58 5.65
C GLN A 462 19.05 5.72 4.16
N ASP A 463 19.89 6.71 3.81
CA ASP A 463 20.36 6.90 2.45
C ASP A 463 21.61 6.04 2.12
N LYS A 464 22.07 6.11 0.86
CA LYS A 464 23.24 5.38 0.39
C LYS A 464 24.56 5.77 1.08
N THR A 465 24.60 6.90 1.78
CA THR A 465 25.78 7.33 2.54
C THR A 465 25.75 6.80 3.98
N GLY A 466 24.67 6.13 4.39
CA GLY A 466 24.44 5.70 5.78
C GLY A 466 23.82 6.78 6.66
N SER A 467 23.49 7.96 6.12
CA SER A 467 22.83 9.02 6.87
C SER A 467 21.37 8.65 7.14
N ARG A 468 20.94 8.83 8.40
CA ARG A 468 19.60 8.48 8.87
C ARG A 468 18.78 9.70 9.19
N ARG A 469 17.50 9.65 8.83
CA ARG A 469 16.54 10.70 9.13
C ARG A 469 15.12 10.15 9.16
N THR A 470 14.24 10.89 9.80
CA THR A 470 12.80 10.70 9.60
C THR A 470 12.32 11.53 8.43
N SER A 471 11.40 10.99 7.63
CA SER A 471 10.84 11.67 6.46
C SER A 471 9.35 11.37 6.32
N PHE A 472 8.62 12.21 5.58
CA PHE A 472 7.24 11.92 5.19
C PHE A 472 7.20 10.82 4.13
N PHE A 473 8.09 10.90 3.16
CA PHE A 473 8.07 10.04 1.99
C PHE A 473 9.36 9.22 1.90
N PHE A 474 9.29 8.12 1.19
CA PHE A 474 10.42 7.23 0.93
C PHE A 474 11.51 7.97 0.15
N PRO A 475 12.78 7.87 0.55
CA PRO A 475 13.86 8.60 -0.10
C PRO A 475 14.20 8.00 -1.47
N HIS A 476 14.48 8.86 -2.45
CA HIS A 476 14.94 8.44 -3.77
C HIS A 476 16.36 7.85 -3.73
N ASN A 477 17.20 8.36 -2.84
CA ASN A 477 18.60 7.95 -2.67
C ASN A 477 18.73 6.96 -1.51
N SER A 478 18.27 5.73 -1.71
CA SER A 478 18.25 4.69 -0.69
C SER A 478 18.87 3.39 -1.20
N ASP A 479 19.46 2.60 -0.28
CA ASP A 479 19.88 1.23 -0.55
C ASP A 479 18.71 0.25 -0.62
N ALA A 480 17.55 0.61 -0.07
CA ALA A 480 16.37 -0.26 -0.06
C ALA A 480 15.83 -0.48 -1.47
N ALA A 481 15.50 0.58 -2.12
CA ALA A 481 15.22 0.69 -3.54
C ALA A 481 15.16 2.17 -3.87
N PRO A 482 15.40 2.55 -5.07
CA PRO A 482 15.01 3.85 -5.54
C PRO A 482 13.48 3.81 -5.74
N TRP A 483 12.74 4.33 -4.81
CA TRP A 483 11.29 4.46 -4.88
C TRP A 483 10.91 5.93 -4.96
N TRP A 484 9.99 6.28 -5.83
CA TRP A 484 9.62 7.67 -6.13
C TRP A 484 8.14 7.86 -6.45
N GLN A 485 7.38 6.77 -6.44
CA GLN A 485 5.93 6.82 -6.56
C GLN A 485 5.27 6.97 -5.19
N GLY A 486 3.96 7.14 -5.20
CA GLY A 486 3.16 7.19 -3.99
C GLY A 486 3.16 5.86 -3.23
N GLU A 487 2.74 5.91 -1.98
CA GLU A 487 2.99 4.87 -0.98
C GLU A 487 1.70 4.41 -0.29
N ASN A 488 0.58 4.39 -1.02
CA ASN A 488 -0.70 4.02 -0.43
C ASN A 488 -0.71 2.59 0.15
N ALA A 489 0.06 1.65 -0.43
CA ALA A 489 0.25 0.32 0.13
C ALA A 489 0.90 0.37 1.53
N ARG A 490 1.94 1.19 1.72
CA ARG A 490 2.59 1.38 3.01
C ARG A 490 1.61 1.91 4.06
N LEU A 491 0.86 2.95 3.70
CA LEU A 491 -0.13 3.55 4.60
C LEU A 491 -1.19 2.53 5.02
N ALA A 492 -1.74 1.80 4.07
CA ALA A 492 -2.74 0.77 4.32
C ALA A 492 -2.17 -0.42 5.12
N SER A 493 -0.90 -0.84 4.88
CA SER A 493 -0.25 -1.90 5.65
C SER A 493 -0.07 -1.53 7.13
N LEU A 494 0.30 -0.27 7.40
CA LEU A 494 0.41 0.28 8.75
C LEU A 494 -0.96 0.43 9.42
N ALA A 495 -1.99 0.82 8.66
CA ALA A 495 -3.37 0.86 9.15
C ALA A 495 -3.85 -0.54 9.56
N ALA A 496 -3.60 -1.57 8.73
CA ALA A 496 -3.92 -2.96 9.07
C ALA A 496 -3.19 -3.43 10.33
N ALA A 497 -1.90 -3.13 10.45
CA ALA A 497 -1.11 -3.46 11.64
C ALA A 497 -1.67 -2.81 12.91
N ALA A 498 -2.05 -1.52 12.84
CA ALA A 498 -2.63 -0.79 13.97
C ALA A 498 -3.99 -1.36 14.38
N ASN A 499 -4.89 -1.65 13.42
CA ASN A 499 -6.20 -2.24 13.69
C ASN A 499 -6.11 -3.63 14.32
N LEU A 500 -5.25 -4.49 13.77
CA LEU A 500 -5.01 -5.84 14.31
C LEU A 500 -4.38 -5.78 15.71
N ALA A 501 -3.46 -4.83 15.93
CA ALA A 501 -2.84 -4.66 17.24
C ALA A 501 -3.83 -4.17 18.30
N ALA A 502 -4.69 -3.19 17.98
CA ALA A 502 -5.65 -2.61 18.94
C ALA A 502 -6.52 -3.69 19.61
N ARG A 503 -6.88 -4.76 18.88
CA ARG A 503 -7.64 -5.90 19.41
C ARG A 503 -6.90 -6.71 20.48
N ASN A 504 -5.58 -6.61 20.53
CA ASN A 504 -4.73 -7.37 21.45
C ASN A 504 -4.38 -6.61 22.74
N PHE A 505 -4.84 -5.37 22.88
CA PHE A 505 -4.60 -4.52 24.06
C PHE A 505 -5.91 -4.03 24.68
N PRO A 506 -6.84 -4.93 25.09
CA PRO A 506 -8.15 -4.54 25.62
C PRO A 506 -8.07 -3.72 26.91
N ASP A 507 -6.99 -3.88 27.67
CA ASP A 507 -6.79 -3.20 28.96
C ASP A 507 -6.03 -1.85 28.82
N ASP A 508 -5.75 -1.39 27.59
CA ASP A 508 -5.05 -0.14 27.31
C ASP A 508 -5.87 0.74 26.34
N PRO A 509 -6.95 1.37 26.82
CA PRO A 509 -7.85 2.18 25.98
C PRO A 509 -7.18 3.37 25.34
N GLU A 510 -6.15 3.94 25.99
CA GLU A 510 -5.35 5.03 25.41
C GLU A 510 -4.56 4.58 24.19
N LEU A 511 -3.94 3.40 24.27
CA LEU A 511 -3.25 2.81 23.12
C LEU A 511 -4.24 2.47 22.01
N GLN A 512 -5.38 1.86 22.35
CA GLN A 512 -6.42 1.55 21.37
C GLN A 512 -6.87 2.80 20.63
N LYS A 513 -7.15 3.91 21.34
CA LYS A 513 -7.52 5.18 20.72
C LYS A 513 -6.42 5.74 19.81
N LYS A 514 -5.16 5.70 20.25
CA LYS A 514 -4.02 6.16 19.43
C LYS A 514 -3.88 5.33 18.15
N LEU A 515 -4.02 4.01 18.24
CA LEU A 515 -3.94 3.10 17.09
C LEU A 515 -5.12 3.28 16.15
N ALA A 516 -6.34 3.47 16.66
CA ALA A 516 -7.53 3.75 15.86
C ALA A 516 -7.38 5.09 15.10
N ASN A 517 -6.93 6.15 15.77
CA ASN A 517 -6.67 7.44 15.12
C ASN A 517 -5.57 7.30 14.04
N PHE A 518 -4.49 6.60 14.35
CA PHE A 518 -3.40 6.37 13.40
C PHE A 518 -3.89 5.62 12.15
N SER A 519 -4.62 4.52 12.33
CA SER A 519 -5.20 3.77 11.22
C SER A 519 -6.16 4.62 10.38
N ALA A 520 -7.09 5.31 11.04
CA ALA A 520 -8.06 6.16 10.36
C ALA A 520 -7.37 7.25 9.52
N ASN A 521 -6.31 7.88 10.02
CA ASN A 521 -5.58 8.90 9.30
C ASN A 521 -4.95 8.39 8.01
N GLN A 522 -4.41 7.15 8.01
CA GLN A 522 -3.85 6.55 6.79
C GLN A 522 -4.94 6.27 5.74
N LEU A 523 -6.07 5.70 6.16
CA LEU A 523 -7.20 5.46 5.26
C LEU A 523 -7.86 6.76 4.78
N ASN A 524 -7.97 7.76 5.66
CA ASN A 524 -8.48 9.09 5.30
C ASN A 524 -7.61 9.75 4.23
N TRP A 525 -6.28 9.63 4.32
CA TRP A 525 -5.38 10.16 3.29
C TRP A 525 -5.65 9.55 1.92
N ILE A 526 -5.81 8.24 1.84
CA ILE A 526 -6.13 7.52 0.60
C ILE A 526 -7.48 7.98 0.05
N LEU A 527 -8.45 8.24 0.94
CA LEU A 527 -9.83 8.56 0.59
C LEU A 527 -10.12 10.07 0.50
N GLY A 528 -9.10 10.91 0.32
CA GLY A 528 -9.28 12.31 -0.03
C GLY A 528 -8.95 13.34 1.04
N LEU A 529 -8.78 12.95 2.31
CA LEU A 529 -8.28 13.85 3.35
C LEU A 529 -6.77 14.04 3.19
N ASN A 530 -6.39 14.77 2.17
CA ASN A 530 -5.01 15.11 1.84
C ASN A 530 -4.95 16.51 1.22
N PRO A 531 -3.77 17.16 1.12
CA PRO A 531 -3.67 18.56 0.67
C PRO A 531 -4.18 18.84 -0.75
N PHE A 532 -4.28 17.81 -1.58
CA PHE A 532 -4.74 17.91 -2.95
C PHE A 532 -6.25 17.68 -3.11
N ASP A 533 -6.95 17.32 -2.00
CA ASP A 533 -8.39 17.02 -2.03
C ASP A 533 -8.71 15.95 -3.09
N ALA A 534 -7.91 14.88 -3.11
CA ALA A 534 -7.95 13.85 -4.14
C ALA A 534 -8.16 12.45 -3.53
N CYS A 535 -9.24 11.78 -3.93
CA CYS A 535 -9.48 10.39 -3.57
C CYS A 535 -8.69 9.47 -4.49
N MET A 536 -7.82 8.63 -3.92
CA MET A 536 -6.96 7.70 -4.66
C MET A 536 -7.70 6.42 -5.07
N LEU A 537 -8.82 6.11 -4.43
CA LEU A 537 -9.70 5.01 -4.80
C LEU A 537 -10.62 5.45 -5.95
N ASN A 538 -10.41 4.89 -7.13
CA ASN A 538 -11.15 5.29 -8.33
C ASN A 538 -12.63 4.89 -8.24
N GLY A 539 -13.49 5.77 -8.72
CA GLY A 539 -14.95 5.59 -8.70
C GLY A 539 -15.62 6.00 -7.38
N VAL A 540 -14.86 6.43 -6.38
CA VAL A 540 -15.36 6.87 -5.07
C VAL A 540 -14.91 8.30 -4.81
N GLY A 541 -15.76 9.11 -4.14
CA GLY A 541 -15.43 10.49 -3.83
C GLY A 541 -15.32 11.39 -5.05
N HIS A 542 -14.35 12.29 -5.06
CA HIS A 542 -14.09 13.23 -6.15
C HIS A 542 -12.58 13.42 -6.36
N ASN A 543 -12.23 14.11 -7.46
CA ASN A 543 -10.84 14.34 -7.85
C ASN A 543 -10.02 13.02 -7.92
N ASN A 544 -10.61 11.95 -8.44
CA ASN A 544 -9.86 10.74 -8.72
C ASN A 544 -8.76 11.03 -9.76
N PRO A 545 -7.55 10.47 -9.61
CA PRO A 545 -6.51 10.65 -10.61
C PRO A 545 -6.92 10.02 -11.94
N GLN A 546 -6.50 10.68 -13.02
CA GLN A 546 -6.71 10.19 -14.38
C GLN A 546 -5.40 9.71 -14.97
N TYR A 547 -5.37 8.48 -15.40
CA TYR A 547 -4.18 7.83 -15.93
C TYR A 547 -4.45 7.19 -17.29
N LEU A 548 -3.57 7.45 -18.23
CA LEU A 548 -3.50 6.77 -19.51
C LEU A 548 -2.07 6.26 -19.69
N PHE A 549 -1.91 4.95 -19.77
CA PHE A 549 -0.60 4.33 -19.89
C PHE A 549 0.10 4.76 -21.18
N PHE A 550 1.24 5.43 -21.07
CA PHE A 550 2.05 5.92 -22.19
C PHE A 550 1.26 6.56 -23.34
N ASP A 551 0.31 7.45 -23.02
CA ASP A 551 -0.53 8.10 -24.03
C ASP A 551 -1.53 7.17 -24.75
N SER A 552 -1.75 5.99 -24.23
CA SER A 552 -2.67 4.99 -24.79
C SER A 552 -4.04 5.05 -24.12
N TRP A 553 -5.11 5.06 -24.91
CA TRP A 553 -6.48 4.85 -24.44
C TRP A 553 -6.81 3.37 -24.18
N GLU A 554 -5.86 2.48 -24.45
CA GLU A 554 -6.00 1.06 -24.20
C GLU A 554 -6.11 0.73 -22.70
N PHE A 555 -5.45 1.54 -21.87
CA PHE A 555 -5.42 1.37 -20.42
C PHE A 555 -5.85 2.65 -19.76
N THR A 556 -6.94 2.59 -19.01
CA THR A 556 -7.44 3.67 -18.17
C THR A 556 -7.59 3.18 -16.74
N ASN A 557 -7.79 4.10 -15.78
CA ASN A 557 -8.08 3.69 -14.42
C ASN A 557 -9.29 2.76 -14.35
N ALA A 558 -9.15 1.68 -13.59
CA ALA A 558 -10.23 0.76 -13.28
C ALA A 558 -10.96 1.18 -12.01
N PRO A 559 -12.31 1.13 -11.96
CA PRO A 559 -13.06 1.38 -10.74
C PRO A 559 -12.61 0.43 -9.61
N GLY A 560 -12.50 0.97 -8.41
CA GLY A 560 -12.05 0.21 -7.24
C GLY A 560 -10.55 0.12 -7.08
N GLY A 561 -9.76 0.47 -8.10
CA GLY A 561 -8.30 0.50 -8.02
C GLY A 561 -7.79 1.73 -7.29
N ILE A 562 -6.78 1.55 -6.45
CA ILE A 562 -6.10 2.61 -5.70
C ILE A 562 -4.82 2.99 -6.43
N SER A 563 -4.71 4.26 -6.78
CA SER A 563 -3.53 4.80 -7.45
C SER A 563 -2.33 4.93 -6.51
N ASN A 564 -1.13 5.03 -7.08
CA ASN A 564 0.12 5.26 -6.35
C ASN A 564 0.00 6.46 -5.39
N GLY A 565 -0.52 7.59 -5.85
CA GLY A 565 -0.88 8.74 -5.04
C GLY A 565 0.25 9.72 -4.79
N ILE A 566 0.11 10.48 -3.70
CA ILE A 566 0.98 11.59 -3.33
C ILE A 566 2.33 11.07 -2.85
N THR A 567 3.41 11.74 -3.26
CA THR A 567 4.78 11.41 -2.85
C THR A 567 5.63 12.67 -2.74
N SER A 568 6.95 12.50 -2.57
CA SER A 568 7.91 13.60 -2.56
C SER A 568 8.04 14.28 -3.92
N GLY A 569 8.53 15.51 -3.92
CA GLY A 569 8.92 16.19 -5.15
C GLY A 569 10.06 15.47 -5.86
N PHE A 570 10.00 15.44 -7.19
CA PHE A 570 10.99 14.74 -8.00
C PHE A 570 12.42 15.30 -7.84
N ARG A 571 12.53 16.60 -7.52
CA ARG A 571 13.81 17.30 -7.30
C ARG A 571 14.15 17.55 -5.84
N ASP A 572 13.17 17.46 -4.96
CA ASP A 572 13.31 17.68 -3.52
C ASP A 572 12.50 16.63 -2.77
N GLU A 573 13.19 15.64 -2.20
CA GLU A 573 12.62 14.50 -1.48
C GLU A 573 11.82 14.89 -0.22
N ASP A 574 11.99 16.10 0.30
CA ASP A 574 11.23 16.57 1.46
C ASP A 574 10.00 17.40 1.07
N SER A 575 9.86 17.78 -0.21
CA SER A 575 8.68 18.47 -0.71
C SER A 575 7.54 17.48 -0.98
N ILE A 576 6.35 18.01 -1.15
CA ILE A 576 5.18 17.21 -1.53
C ILE A 576 4.87 17.45 -3.01
N ASP A 577 4.55 16.38 -3.74
CA ASP A 577 4.22 16.44 -5.15
C ASP A 577 3.09 15.47 -5.52
N TYR A 578 2.26 15.91 -6.45
CA TYR A 578 1.15 15.13 -6.98
C TYR A 578 0.60 15.77 -8.24
N ASN A 579 0.27 14.95 -9.21
CA ASN A 579 -0.37 15.35 -10.45
C ASN A 579 -1.74 14.69 -10.57
N LEU A 580 -2.79 15.48 -10.49
CA LEU A 580 -4.17 15.01 -10.54
C LEU A 580 -4.61 14.64 -11.96
N THR A 581 -4.09 15.35 -12.97
CA THR A 581 -4.49 15.15 -14.36
C THR A 581 -3.37 14.50 -15.16
N TYR A 582 -3.76 13.52 -15.96
CA TYR A 582 -2.88 12.88 -16.90
C TYR A 582 -2.12 13.90 -17.77
N LYS A 583 -0.83 13.67 -17.95
CA LYS A 583 0.00 14.39 -18.90
C LYS A 583 0.24 15.89 -18.62
N GLN A 584 0.11 16.35 -17.40
CA GLN A 584 0.48 17.74 -17.07
C GLN A 584 1.96 18.04 -17.32
N THR A 585 2.82 17.07 -17.14
CA THR A 585 4.27 17.23 -17.29
C THR A 585 4.75 16.92 -18.70
N GLY A 586 3.97 16.19 -19.50
CA GLY A 586 4.40 15.64 -20.78
C GLY A 586 5.54 14.64 -20.68
N ALA A 587 5.80 14.12 -19.49
CA ALA A 587 6.88 13.19 -19.20
C ALA A 587 6.35 11.77 -18.94
N ASP A 588 7.19 10.78 -19.21
CA ASP A 588 6.93 9.35 -19.04
C ASP A 588 6.76 8.88 -17.60
N ASN A 589 6.66 9.79 -16.63
CA ASN A 589 6.69 9.46 -15.21
C ASN A 589 5.41 9.83 -14.48
N ASP A 590 4.33 10.13 -15.18
CA ASP A 590 3.03 10.41 -14.55
C ASP A 590 2.44 9.18 -13.84
N TRP A 591 2.85 7.98 -14.23
CA TRP A 591 2.53 6.73 -13.55
C TRP A 591 2.92 6.74 -12.06
N ARG A 592 3.91 7.50 -11.66
CA ARG A 592 4.35 7.60 -10.26
C ARG A 592 3.27 8.08 -9.29
N TRP A 593 2.22 8.74 -9.77
CA TRP A 593 1.07 9.19 -8.97
C TRP A 593 -0.22 8.45 -9.31
N GLN A 594 -0.40 8.04 -10.55
CA GLN A 594 -1.71 7.75 -11.13
C GLN A 594 -1.93 6.27 -11.44
N GLU A 595 -0.87 5.49 -11.56
CA GLU A 595 -0.95 4.05 -11.77
C GLU A 595 -1.62 3.35 -10.59
N GLN A 596 -2.56 2.45 -10.88
CA GLN A 596 -3.19 1.59 -9.89
C GLN A 596 -2.38 0.30 -9.78
N TRP A 597 -2.04 -0.11 -8.56
CA TRP A 597 -1.12 -1.20 -8.30
C TRP A 597 -1.67 -2.18 -7.28
N LEU A 598 -1.62 -3.48 -7.55
CA LEU A 598 -2.21 -4.55 -6.74
C LEU A 598 -1.99 -4.45 -5.22
N PRO A 599 -0.79 -4.16 -4.71
CA PRO A 599 -0.55 -4.06 -3.28
C PRO A 599 -1.32 -2.96 -2.56
N HIS A 600 -1.67 -1.87 -3.24
CA HIS A 600 -2.48 -0.81 -2.64
C HIS A 600 -3.84 -1.34 -2.20
N ASP A 601 -4.49 -2.05 -3.11
CA ASP A 601 -5.82 -2.63 -2.92
C ASP A 601 -5.80 -3.80 -1.94
N ALA A 602 -4.77 -4.65 -2.01
CA ALA A 602 -4.60 -5.78 -1.12
C ALA A 602 -4.44 -5.33 0.35
N TRP A 603 -3.61 -4.33 0.62
CA TRP A 603 -3.45 -3.78 1.94
C TRP A 603 -4.67 -2.98 2.41
N TYR A 604 -5.28 -2.19 1.52
CA TYR A 604 -6.50 -1.45 1.83
C TYR A 604 -7.64 -2.40 2.24
N LEU A 605 -7.86 -3.47 1.46
CA LEU A 605 -8.84 -4.50 1.76
C LEU A 605 -8.64 -5.08 3.17
N LEU A 606 -7.40 -5.46 3.51
CA LEU A 606 -7.08 -6.00 4.83
C LEU A 606 -7.25 -4.94 5.94
N ALA A 607 -6.84 -3.69 5.70
CA ALA A 607 -6.98 -2.60 6.66
C ALA A 607 -8.45 -2.32 7.01
N VAL A 608 -9.31 -2.20 5.99
CA VAL A 608 -10.75 -1.96 6.22
C VAL A 608 -11.41 -3.17 6.89
N SER A 609 -11.14 -4.39 6.42
CA SER A 609 -11.69 -5.61 7.03
C SER A 609 -11.23 -5.80 8.49
N SER A 610 -10.08 -5.24 8.86
CA SER A 610 -9.54 -5.31 10.22
C SER A 610 -10.04 -4.20 11.17
N GLN A 611 -10.84 -3.24 10.72
CA GLN A 611 -11.42 -2.20 11.59
C GLN A 611 -12.45 -2.72 12.58
N ARG A 612 -13.06 -3.86 12.30
CA ARG A 612 -14.13 -4.41 13.14
C ARG A 612 -13.66 -4.77 14.55
N GLU A 613 -14.46 -4.42 15.55
CA GLU A 613 -14.29 -4.88 16.92
C GLU A 613 -14.49 -6.41 17.01
N SER A 614 -13.56 -7.10 17.67
CA SER A 614 -13.73 -8.51 18.01
C SER A 614 -14.85 -8.61 19.05
N GLY A 615 -16.02 -9.12 18.66
CA GLY A 615 -17.09 -9.42 19.61
C GLY A 615 -18.30 -8.49 19.63
N SER A 616 -18.49 -7.63 18.64
CA SER A 616 -19.82 -7.07 18.40
C SER A 616 -20.72 -8.17 17.80
N ALA A 617 -21.02 -9.18 18.62
CA ALA A 617 -22.14 -10.06 18.34
C ALA A 617 -23.38 -9.17 18.19
N ALA A 618 -24.05 -9.33 17.09
CA ALA A 618 -25.35 -8.68 16.84
C ALA A 618 -26.24 -8.89 18.06
N HIS A 619 -26.71 -7.79 18.66
CA HIS A 619 -27.87 -7.80 19.53
C HIS A 619 -29.12 -7.77 18.69
#